data_0ca387385792ac9e9eae0d299be36d9c
#
_entry.id   0ca387385792ac9e9eae0d299be36d9c
#
_cell.length_a   1.000
_cell.length_b   1.000
_cell.length_c   1.000
_cell.angle_alpha   90.00
_cell.angle_beta   90.00
_cell.angle_gamma   90.00
#
_symmetry.space_group_name_H-M   'P 1'
#
loop_
_entity.id
_entity.type
_entity.pdbx_description
1 polymer ?
#
loop_
_entity_poly.entity_id
_entity_poly.type
_entity_poly.pdbx_seq_one_letter_code
_entity_poly.pdbx_strand_id
1 'polypeptide(L)'
;SFDTHANIPEHFAKVNEIAEKNGNIALISVGWDPGMFSLNRLYMNSILPDGKDYTFWGRGVSQGHSDAIRRIEGVLDARQYTVPVESAVESVRRGENPDLTTRQKHTRECYVVVEDGADKARIEEEIKTMPNYFSDYDTTVHFISMEELQRDHAGIPHGGSVIRSGNTGMNLETKHTIEYSLKLESNPEFTGSVLAAYARAAYRLSQKGESGCRTVFDIAPAQLSLMSGEEMRAHML
;
A
#
# COMPACT_ATOMS: atom_id res chain seq x y z
N SER A 1 -3.11 -9.38 -11.60
CA SER A 1 -1.82 -10.08 -11.49
C SER A 1 -1.24 -9.90 -10.10
N PHE A 2 -0.53 -10.92 -9.61
CA PHE A 2 0.22 -10.82 -8.36
C PHE A 2 1.62 -10.34 -8.66
N ASP A 3 1.94 -9.12 -8.24
CA ASP A 3 3.28 -8.58 -8.34
C ASP A 3 3.92 -8.55 -6.96
N THR A 4 5.14 -9.06 -6.86
CA THR A 4 6.02 -8.75 -5.76
C THR A 4 6.96 -7.65 -6.21
N HIS A 5 7.28 -6.69 -5.36
CA HIS A 5 8.16 -5.56 -5.71
C HIS A 5 9.52 -6.01 -6.28
N ALA A 6 10.05 -7.15 -5.84
CA ALA A 6 11.32 -7.67 -6.33
C ALA A 6 11.26 -8.16 -7.78
N ASN A 7 10.09 -8.55 -8.28
CA ASN A 7 9.92 -9.21 -9.59
C ASN A 7 9.23 -8.34 -10.63
N ILE A 8 8.85 -7.09 -10.32
CA ILE A 8 8.10 -6.24 -11.25
C ILE A 8 8.81 -6.04 -12.60
N PRO A 9 10.11 -5.72 -12.69
CA PRO A 9 10.77 -5.53 -13.97
C PRO A 9 10.77 -6.80 -14.84
N GLU A 10 11.01 -7.96 -14.26
CA GLU A 10 11.00 -9.25 -14.96
C GLU A 10 9.57 -9.64 -15.37
N HIS A 11 8.62 -9.47 -14.48
CA HIS A 11 7.21 -9.73 -14.75
C HIS A 11 6.68 -8.83 -15.85
N PHE A 12 7.00 -7.53 -15.82
CA PHE A 12 6.66 -6.58 -16.88
C PHE A 12 7.16 -7.04 -18.25
N ALA A 13 8.43 -7.41 -18.35
CA ALA A 13 9.02 -7.85 -19.62
C ALA A 13 8.30 -9.08 -20.20
N LYS A 14 8.03 -10.10 -19.36
CA LYS A 14 7.30 -11.30 -19.77
C LYS A 14 5.87 -11.02 -20.20
N VAL A 15 5.15 -10.22 -19.42
CA VAL A 15 3.76 -9.85 -19.73
C VAL A 15 3.69 -9.00 -20.99
N ASN A 16 4.64 -8.08 -21.19
CA ASN A 16 4.71 -7.24 -22.38
C ASN A 16 4.87 -8.07 -23.66
N GLU A 17 5.82 -9.00 -23.69
CA GLU A 17 6.03 -9.89 -24.83
C GLU A 17 4.74 -10.65 -25.22
N ILE A 18 4.06 -11.22 -24.21
CA ILE A 18 2.83 -11.98 -24.43
C ILE A 18 1.70 -11.05 -24.92
N ALA A 19 1.55 -9.88 -24.32
CA ALA A 19 0.50 -8.93 -24.65
C ALA A 19 0.68 -8.37 -26.07
N GLU A 20 1.90 -7.98 -26.47
CA GLU A 20 2.20 -7.52 -27.83
C GLU A 20 1.95 -8.60 -28.87
N LYS A 21 2.44 -9.82 -28.63
CA LYS A 21 2.25 -10.96 -29.54
C LYS A 21 0.77 -11.28 -29.82
N ASN A 22 -0.09 -11.03 -28.85
CA ASN A 22 -1.52 -11.33 -28.96
C ASN A 22 -2.39 -10.09 -29.25
N GLY A 23 -1.80 -8.92 -29.45
CA GLY A 23 -2.52 -7.67 -29.68
C GLY A 23 -3.39 -7.22 -28.50
N ASN A 24 -3.01 -7.56 -27.29
CA ASN A 24 -3.75 -7.26 -26.06
C ASN A 24 -3.08 -6.16 -25.23
N ILE A 25 -3.88 -5.46 -24.42
CA ILE A 25 -3.40 -4.61 -23.34
C ILE A 25 -3.35 -5.41 -22.05
N ALA A 26 -2.23 -5.33 -21.35
CA ALA A 26 -2.07 -5.82 -19.98
C ALA A 26 -1.72 -4.63 -19.05
N LEU A 27 -2.34 -4.59 -17.88
CA LEU A 27 -2.01 -3.64 -16.82
C LEU A 27 -1.53 -4.39 -15.59
N ILE A 28 -0.35 -4.04 -15.09
CA ILE A 28 0.23 -4.62 -13.88
C ILE A 28 0.48 -3.54 -12.81
N SER A 29 0.72 -3.95 -11.57
CA SER A 29 0.98 -3.05 -10.43
C SER A 29 -0.16 -2.05 -10.21
N VAL A 30 -1.40 -2.52 -10.39
CA VAL A 30 -2.61 -1.71 -10.24
C VAL A 30 -3.27 -2.00 -8.91
N GLY A 31 -3.37 -0.97 -8.09
CA GLY A 31 -3.99 -1.01 -6.78
C GLY A 31 -3.79 0.34 -6.09
N TRP A 32 -3.84 0.37 -4.77
CA TRP A 32 -3.51 1.58 -4.05
C TRP A 32 -2.02 1.63 -3.61
N ASP A 33 -1.41 0.47 -3.27
CA ASP A 33 0.05 0.32 -3.10
C ASP A 33 0.47 -1.14 -3.33
N PRO A 34 1.13 -1.47 -4.45
CA PRO A 34 1.52 -0.57 -5.53
C PRO A 34 0.33 -0.05 -6.35
N GLY A 35 0.50 1.12 -6.93
CA GLY A 35 -0.47 1.77 -7.78
C GLY A 35 -0.62 3.26 -7.48
N MET A 36 -1.70 3.65 -6.78
CA MET A 36 -1.97 5.07 -6.48
C MET A 36 -0.85 5.72 -5.67
N PHE A 37 -0.33 5.06 -4.65
CA PHE A 37 0.80 5.57 -3.88
C PHE A 37 2.07 5.65 -4.73
N SER A 38 2.31 4.68 -5.61
CA SER A 38 3.44 4.69 -6.54
C SER A 38 3.38 5.89 -7.49
N LEU A 39 2.19 6.16 -8.07
CA LEU A 39 1.96 7.30 -8.93
C LEU A 39 2.16 8.63 -8.19
N ASN A 40 1.63 8.75 -6.97
CA ASN A 40 1.80 9.95 -6.16
C ASN A 40 3.26 10.17 -5.75
N ARG A 41 4.00 9.11 -5.38
CA ARG A 41 5.46 9.20 -5.14
C ARG A 41 6.20 9.74 -6.37
N LEU A 42 5.91 9.21 -7.56
CA LEU A 42 6.52 9.69 -8.81
C LEU A 42 6.17 11.15 -9.07
N TYR A 43 4.90 11.52 -8.92
CA TYR A 43 4.42 12.88 -9.15
C TYR A 43 5.09 13.88 -8.19
N MET A 44 5.09 13.58 -6.90
CA MET A 44 5.74 14.40 -5.88
C MET A 44 7.25 14.54 -6.10
N ASN A 45 7.91 13.44 -6.50
CA ASN A 45 9.34 13.44 -6.83
C ASN A 45 9.65 14.34 -8.04
N SER A 46 8.78 14.31 -9.06
CA SER A 46 8.95 15.12 -10.27
C SER A 46 8.80 16.62 -10.00
N ILE A 47 7.94 17.01 -9.04
CA ILE A 47 7.71 18.41 -8.67
C ILE A 47 8.77 18.92 -7.71
N LEU A 48 9.17 18.09 -6.77
CA LEU A 48 10.10 18.43 -5.70
C LEU A 48 11.29 17.44 -5.71
N PRO A 49 12.17 17.53 -6.74
CA PRO A 49 13.24 16.54 -6.96
C PRO A 49 14.23 16.47 -5.80
N ASP A 50 14.50 17.62 -5.17
CA ASP A 50 15.35 17.70 -3.97
C ASP A 50 14.51 17.43 -2.72
N GLY A 51 14.36 16.17 -2.38
CA GLY A 51 13.53 15.75 -1.25
C GLY A 51 13.60 14.27 -0.98
N LYS A 52 12.90 13.84 0.08
CA LYS A 52 12.87 12.47 0.57
C LYS A 52 11.43 11.96 0.67
N ASP A 53 11.20 10.73 0.19
CA ASP A 53 9.90 10.09 0.25
C ASP A 53 9.77 9.21 1.50
N TYR A 54 8.60 9.29 2.11
CA TYR A 54 8.21 8.47 3.24
C TYR A 54 6.87 7.79 2.94
N THR A 55 6.76 6.53 3.32
CA THR A 55 5.49 5.81 3.28
C THR A 55 5.17 5.31 4.67
N PHE A 56 3.98 5.66 5.14
CA PHE A 56 3.41 5.18 6.40
C PHE A 56 2.11 4.45 6.10
N TRP A 57 2.05 3.15 6.43
CA TRP A 57 0.83 2.36 6.31
C TRP A 57 0.10 2.32 7.64
N GLY A 58 -1.21 2.37 7.61
CA GLY A 58 -2.00 2.17 8.81
C GLY A 58 -3.07 3.21 9.10
N ARG A 59 -3.79 3.10 10.21
CA ARG A 59 -3.93 1.84 10.98
C ARG A 59 -4.70 0.82 10.12
N GLY A 60 -4.12 -0.34 9.77
CA GLY A 60 -4.75 -1.23 8.83
C GLY A 60 -4.39 -2.69 8.98
N VAL A 61 -5.36 -3.56 8.68
CA VAL A 61 -5.23 -5.02 8.73
C VAL A 61 -4.39 -5.51 7.56
N SER A 62 -3.26 -6.14 7.86
CA SER A 62 -2.47 -6.86 6.85
C SER A 62 -2.95 -8.31 6.74
N GLN A 63 -3.52 -8.66 5.60
CA GLN A 63 -4.02 -10.01 5.33
C GLN A 63 -2.89 -11.04 5.35
N GLY A 64 -1.77 -10.75 4.67
CA GLY A 64 -0.64 -11.67 4.60
C GLY A 64 0.01 -11.93 5.97
N HIS A 65 0.15 -10.89 6.81
CA HIS A 65 0.68 -11.05 8.17
C HIS A 65 -0.29 -11.81 9.07
N SER A 66 -1.60 -11.51 8.96
CA SER A 66 -2.63 -12.25 9.70
C SER A 66 -2.64 -13.73 9.31
N ASP A 67 -2.45 -14.04 8.02
CA ASP A 67 -2.39 -15.41 7.52
C ASP A 67 -1.13 -16.14 8.02
N ALA A 68 0.01 -15.46 8.10
CA ALA A 68 1.23 -16.03 8.67
C ALA A 68 1.05 -16.43 10.14
N ILE A 69 0.37 -15.60 10.94
CA ILE A 69 0.06 -15.93 12.35
C ILE A 69 -0.89 -17.14 12.43
N ARG A 70 -1.91 -17.21 11.57
CA ARG A 70 -2.88 -18.33 11.55
C ARG A 70 -2.26 -19.69 11.24
N ARG A 71 -1.06 -19.73 10.69
CA ARG A 71 -0.31 -20.99 10.41
C ARG A 71 0.49 -21.51 11.58
N ILE A 72 0.58 -20.73 12.67
CA ILE A 72 1.26 -21.17 13.90
C ILE A 72 0.38 -22.21 14.59
N GLU A 73 0.98 -23.32 15.02
CA GLU A 73 0.29 -24.38 15.74
C GLU A 73 -0.37 -23.85 17.03
N GLY A 74 -1.65 -24.19 17.24
CA GLY A 74 -2.45 -23.73 18.38
C GLY A 74 -3.13 -22.38 18.17
N VAL A 75 -2.97 -21.74 17.00
CA VAL A 75 -3.70 -20.51 16.64
C VAL A 75 -4.96 -20.87 15.85
N LEU A 76 -6.11 -20.37 16.29
CA LEU A 76 -7.41 -20.54 15.63
C LEU A 76 -7.72 -19.44 14.61
N ASP A 77 -7.47 -18.18 14.99
CA ASP A 77 -7.59 -17.03 14.09
C ASP A 77 -6.73 -15.87 14.58
N ALA A 78 -6.46 -14.91 13.69
CA ALA A 78 -5.68 -13.73 14.04
C ALA A 78 -6.00 -12.53 13.13
N ARG A 79 -5.80 -11.33 13.68
CA ARG A 79 -5.75 -10.06 12.94
C ARG A 79 -4.49 -9.31 13.33
N GLN A 80 -3.75 -8.89 12.32
CA GLN A 80 -2.56 -8.07 12.52
C GLN A 80 -2.78 -6.68 11.95
N TYR A 81 -2.49 -5.67 12.75
CA TYR A 81 -2.55 -4.26 12.36
C TYR A 81 -1.14 -3.68 12.24
N THR A 82 -0.90 -3.00 11.12
CA THR A 82 0.25 -2.10 10.99
C THR A 82 -0.16 -0.73 11.51
N VAL A 83 0.62 -0.19 12.42
CA VAL A 83 0.33 1.09 13.08
C VAL A 83 1.51 2.03 12.87
N PRO A 84 1.31 3.21 12.25
CA PRO A 84 2.38 4.18 12.10
C PRO A 84 2.77 4.78 13.44
N VAL A 85 4.06 5.08 13.61
CA VAL A 85 4.57 5.79 14.78
C VAL A 85 4.30 7.28 14.56
N GLU A 86 3.36 7.84 15.32
CA GLU A 86 2.87 9.21 15.11
C GLU A 86 3.99 10.27 15.18
N SER A 87 4.93 10.12 16.12
CA SER A 87 6.07 11.04 16.21
C SER A 87 6.96 11.03 14.96
N ALA A 88 7.08 9.89 14.28
CA ALA A 88 7.81 9.81 13.03
C ALA A 88 7.04 10.47 11.88
N VAL A 89 5.73 10.26 11.80
CA VAL A 89 4.86 10.94 10.83
C VAL A 89 4.95 12.45 10.98
N GLU A 90 4.80 12.95 12.21
CA GLU A 90 4.85 14.39 12.50
C GLU A 90 6.22 15.02 12.25
N SER A 91 7.33 14.29 12.50
CA SER A 91 8.67 14.81 12.17
C SER A 91 8.84 15.00 10.66
N VAL A 92 8.30 14.10 9.85
CA VAL A 92 8.30 14.21 8.39
C VAL A 92 7.43 15.39 7.93
N ARG A 93 6.22 15.52 8.48
CA ARG A 93 5.31 16.64 8.18
C ARG A 93 5.91 18.00 8.49
N ARG A 94 6.76 18.09 9.55
CA ARG A 94 7.52 19.31 9.86
C ARG A 94 8.73 19.56 8.96
N GLY A 95 9.01 18.66 8.01
CA GLY A 95 10.13 18.81 7.08
C GLY A 95 11.50 18.55 7.73
N GLU A 96 11.56 17.70 8.75
CA GLU A 96 12.82 17.36 9.43
C GLU A 96 13.66 16.33 8.66
N ASN A 97 13.07 15.64 7.69
CA ASN A 97 13.71 14.64 6.84
C ASN A 97 14.51 13.55 7.58
N PRO A 98 13.97 12.93 8.64
CA PRO A 98 14.70 11.95 9.44
C PRO A 98 15.07 10.69 8.64
N ASP A 99 16.18 10.06 9.03
CA ASP A 99 16.47 8.68 8.61
C ASP A 99 15.77 7.72 9.54
N LEU A 100 14.72 7.05 9.04
CA LEU A 100 13.86 6.17 9.81
C LEU A 100 14.05 4.71 9.41
N THR A 101 14.35 3.88 10.40
CA THR A 101 14.31 2.43 10.24
C THR A 101 12.85 1.93 10.16
N THR A 102 12.66 0.70 9.74
CA THR A 102 11.35 0.04 9.73
C THR A 102 10.64 0.12 11.08
N ARG A 103 11.36 -0.18 12.17
CA ARG A 103 10.89 -0.13 13.55
C ARG A 103 10.48 1.27 14.01
N GLN A 104 11.18 2.29 13.55
CA GLN A 104 10.86 3.68 13.87
C GLN A 104 9.65 4.21 13.10
N LYS A 105 9.30 3.59 11.96
CA LYS A 105 8.14 4.00 11.16
C LYS A 105 6.84 3.34 11.59
N HIS A 106 6.88 2.07 12.00
CA HIS A 106 5.68 1.28 12.28
C HIS A 106 5.88 0.34 13.46
N THR A 107 4.80 0.13 14.19
CA THR A 107 4.63 -0.98 15.13
C THR A 107 3.65 -2.01 14.59
N ARG A 108 3.59 -3.18 15.22
CA ARG A 108 2.65 -4.26 14.91
C ARG A 108 1.78 -4.54 16.13
N GLU A 109 0.47 -4.60 15.92
CA GLU A 109 -0.49 -5.07 16.90
C GLU A 109 -1.15 -6.34 16.39
N CYS A 110 -1.06 -7.42 17.14
CA CYS A 110 -1.60 -8.72 16.77
C CYS A 110 -2.68 -9.12 17.77
N TYR A 111 -3.87 -9.41 17.29
CA TYR A 111 -4.99 -9.95 18.07
C TYR A 111 -5.15 -11.41 17.67
N VAL A 112 -4.94 -12.31 18.62
CA VAL A 112 -4.76 -13.74 18.36
C VAL A 112 -5.71 -14.56 19.21
N VAL A 113 -6.44 -15.45 18.57
CA VAL A 113 -7.29 -16.46 19.19
C VAL A 113 -6.56 -17.78 19.16
N VAL A 114 -6.44 -18.43 20.30
CA VAL A 114 -5.72 -19.70 20.43
C VAL A 114 -6.62 -20.80 20.97
N GLU A 115 -6.22 -22.05 20.77
CA GLU A 115 -6.86 -23.23 21.34
C GLU A 115 -6.79 -23.24 22.87
N ASP A 116 -7.73 -23.90 23.51
CA ASP A 116 -7.71 -24.09 24.96
C ASP A 116 -6.44 -24.86 25.39
N GLY A 117 -5.70 -24.29 26.35
CA GLY A 117 -4.45 -24.86 26.81
C GLY A 117 -3.22 -24.62 25.93
N ALA A 118 -3.34 -23.87 24.86
CA ALA A 118 -2.20 -23.51 24.00
C ALA A 118 -1.11 -22.73 24.77
N ASP A 119 0.14 -22.98 24.45
CA ASP A 119 1.29 -22.26 25.00
C ASP A 119 1.38 -20.85 24.41
N LYS A 120 0.73 -19.90 25.08
CA LYS A 120 0.70 -18.48 24.66
C LYS A 120 2.09 -17.86 24.61
N ALA A 121 2.99 -18.24 25.51
CA ALA A 121 4.34 -17.68 25.55
C ALA A 121 5.16 -18.11 24.31
N ARG A 122 5.07 -19.38 23.93
CA ARG A 122 5.67 -19.91 22.72
C ARG A 122 5.11 -19.22 21.47
N ILE A 123 3.78 -19.08 21.36
CA ILE A 123 3.12 -18.46 20.22
C ILE A 123 3.53 -16.98 20.10
N GLU A 124 3.56 -16.25 21.21
CA GLU A 124 4.00 -14.86 21.22
C GLU A 124 5.44 -14.69 20.75
N GLU A 125 6.35 -15.54 21.24
CA GLU A 125 7.76 -15.51 20.81
C GLU A 125 7.91 -15.87 19.34
N GLU A 126 7.19 -16.88 18.85
CA GLU A 126 7.21 -17.29 17.45
C GLU A 126 6.70 -16.17 16.53
N ILE A 127 5.66 -15.44 16.94
CA ILE A 127 5.19 -14.26 16.20
C ILE A 127 6.28 -13.20 16.16
N LYS A 128 6.79 -12.77 17.32
CA LYS A 128 7.73 -11.64 17.42
C LYS A 128 9.06 -11.88 16.70
N THR A 129 9.49 -13.13 16.59
CA THR A 129 10.75 -13.51 15.96
C THR A 129 10.61 -13.95 14.51
N MET A 130 9.38 -14.01 13.97
CA MET A 130 9.12 -14.47 12.59
C MET A 130 9.83 -13.61 11.56
N PRO A 131 10.77 -14.18 10.78
CA PRO A 131 11.54 -13.46 9.79
C PRO A 131 10.64 -12.90 8.66
N ASN A 132 11.00 -11.74 8.14
CA ASN A 132 10.30 -11.02 7.06
C ASN A 132 8.91 -10.47 7.40
N TYR A 133 8.35 -10.82 8.56
CA TYR A 133 7.01 -10.40 8.99
C TYR A 133 7.05 -9.50 10.22
N PHE A 134 7.74 -9.93 11.30
CA PHE A 134 7.66 -9.29 12.60
C PHE A 134 9.01 -8.95 13.24
N SER A 135 10.08 -9.67 12.93
CA SER A 135 11.39 -9.55 13.60
C SER A 135 11.98 -8.13 13.53
N ASP A 136 11.64 -7.36 12.49
CA ASP A 136 12.12 -5.99 12.30
C ASP A 136 11.22 -4.91 12.92
N TYR A 137 10.19 -5.32 13.69
CA TYR A 137 9.19 -4.41 14.26
C TYR A 137 9.07 -4.58 15.78
N ASP A 138 8.59 -3.53 16.45
CA ASP A 138 8.04 -3.63 17.78
C ASP A 138 6.63 -4.21 17.68
N THR A 139 6.47 -5.43 18.17
CA THR A 139 5.24 -6.21 18.03
C THR A 139 4.60 -6.44 19.39
N THR A 140 3.32 -6.09 19.52
CA THR A 140 2.48 -6.40 20.67
C THR A 140 1.49 -7.49 20.29
N VAL A 141 1.38 -8.53 21.14
CA VAL A 141 0.44 -9.65 20.94
C VAL A 141 -0.62 -9.60 22.03
N HIS A 142 -1.89 -9.59 21.63
CA HIS A 142 -3.06 -9.66 22.48
C HIS A 142 -3.77 -10.98 22.25
N PHE A 143 -3.87 -11.81 23.28
CA PHE A 143 -4.68 -13.03 23.23
C PHE A 143 -6.11 -12.69 23.63
N ILE A 144 -7.05 -12.90 22.73
CA ILE A 144 -8.46 -12.54 22.87
C ILE A 144 -9.36 -13.73 22.54
N SER A 145 -10.64 -13.64 22.85
CA SER A 145 -11.64 -14.64 22.48
C SER A 145 -12.05 -14.53 21.01
N MET A 146 -12.63 -15.58 20.46
CA MET A 146 -13.20 -15.56 19.12
C MET A 146 -14.35 -14.54 19.02
N GLU A 147 -15.14 -14.40 20.08
CA GLU A 147 -16.23 -13.42 20.14
C GLU A 147 -15.71 -11.98 20.07
N GLU A 148 -14.64 -11.67 20.82
CA GLU A 148 -13.98 -10.36 20.74
C GLU A 148 -13.40 -10.11 19.37
N LEU A 149 -12.73 -11.09 18.75
CA LEU A 149 -12.18 -10.97 17.41
C LEU A 149 -13.27 -10.64 16.40
N GLN A 150 -14.40 -11.33 16.45
CA GLN A 150 -15.52 -11.12 15.55
C GLN A 150 -16.24 -9.79 15.78
N ARG A 151 -16.39 -9.37 17.04
CA ARG A 151 -17.05 -8.11 17.38
C ARG A 151 -16.20 -6.88 17.01
N ASP A 152 -14.91 -6.92 17.35
CA ASP A 152 -14.06 -5.72 17.33
C ASP A 152 -13.09 -5.68 16.15
N HIS A 153 -12.84 -6.81 15.50
CA HIS A 153 -11.82 -6.96 14.45
C HIS A 153 -12.33 -7.64 13.17
N ALA A 154 -13.65 -7.68 12.95
CA ALA A 154 -14.24 -8.30 11.76
C ALA A 154 -13.93 -7.53 10.47
N GLY A 155 -13.79 -6.21 10.55
CA GLY A 155 -13.49 -5.36 9.41
C GLY A 155 -12.08 -5.54 8.87
N ILE A 156 -11.86 -5.06 7.64
CA ILE A 156 -10.56 -5.03 6.98
C ILE A 156 -10.21 -3.58 6.60
N PRO A 157 -10.14 -2.66 7.58
CA PRO A 157 -9.72 -1.30 7.31
C PRO A 157 -8.26 -1.25 6.93
N HIS A 158 -7.90 -0.30 6.11
CA HIS A 158 -6.50 -0.01 5.78
C HIS A 158 -6.32 1.46 5.40
N GLY A 159 -5.15 1.79 4.90
CA GLY A 159 -4.82 3.12 4.42
C GLY A 159 -3.38 3.47 4.73
N GLY A 160 -3.11 4.74 4.76
CA GLY A 160 -1.80 5.29 5.04
C GLY A 160 -1.56 6.59 4.32
N SER A 161 -0.31 7.01 4.30
CA SER A 161 0.12 8.20 3.57
C SER A 161 1.47 8.00 2.90
N VAL A 162 1.63 8.68 1.76
CA VAL A 162 2.93 8.93 1.16
C VAL A 162 3.22 10.42 1.32
N ILE A 163 4.37 10.74 1.87
CA ILE A 163 4.78 12.11 2.20
C ILE A 163 6.11 12.36 1.54
N ARG A 164 6.22 13.45 0.78
CA ARG A 164 7.50 13.96 0.31
C ARG A 164 7.80 15.26 1.00
N SER A 165 8.95 15.32 1.63
CA SER A 165 9.48 16.52 2.21
C SER A 165 10.78 16.91 1.48
N GLY A 166 10.89 18.15 1.07
CA GLY A 166 12.04 18.64 0.30
C GLY A 166 12.09 20.15 0.26
N ASN A 167 13.08 20.66 -0.45
CA ASN A 167 13.38 22.08 -0.46
C ASN A 167 13.44 22.63 -1.89
N THR A 168 13.19 23.93 -2.01
CA THR A 168 13.42 24.72 -3.23
C THR A 168 14.19 25.99 -2.90
N GLY A 169 14.54 26.75 -3.93
CA GLY A 169 15.40 27.94 -3.84
C GLY A 169 16.82 27.63 -4.28
N MET A 170 17.58 28.66 -4.60
CA MET A 170 18.97 28.51 -5.08
C MET A 170 19.88 27.83 -4.05
N ASN A 171 19.59 28.00 -2.76
CA ASN A 171 20.33 27.41 -1.64
C ASN A 171 19.49 26.39 -0.87
N LEU A 172 18.38 25.91 -1.46
CA LEU A 172 17.46 24.94 -0.85
C LEU A 172 16.89 25.43 0.50
N GLU A 173 16.64 26.71 0.61
CA GLU A 173 16.23 27.39 1.85
C GLU A 173 14.72 27.31 2.13
N THR A 174 13.91 27.02 1.10
CA THR A 174 12.45 26.99 1.24
C THR A 174 11.95 25.56 1.37
N LYS A 175 11.38 25.21 2.52
CA LYS A 175 10.85 23.86 2.80
C LYS A 175 9.45 23.68 2.25
N HIS A 176 9.18 22.48 1.74
CA HIS A 176 7.88 22.04 1.27
C HIS A 176 7.57 20.62 1.71
N THR A 177 6.30 20.35 1.94
CA THR A 177 5.79 19.01 2.19
C THR A 177 4.57 18.75 1.31
N ILE A 178 4.57 17.62 0.60
CA ILE A 178 3.42 17.15 -0.17
C ILE A 178 3.00 15.83 0.46
N GLU A 179 1.72 15.72 0.79
CA GLU A 179 1.15 14.50 1.37
C GLU A 179 -0.05 14.03 0.56
N TYR A 180 -0.09 12.72 0.28
CA TYR A 180 -1.27 12.04 -0.23
C TYR A 180 -1.64 10.93 0.73
N SER A 181 -2.89 10.93 1.20
CA SER A 181 -3.37 10.04 2.26
C SER A 181 -4.62 9.30 1.84
N LEU A 182 -4.73 8.04 2.26
CA LEU A 182 -5.89 7.18 2.09
C LEU A 182 -6.38 6.67 3.45
N LYS A 183 -7.70 6.69 3.63
CA LYS A 183 -8.40 6.06 4.75
C LYS A 183 -9.49 5.15 4.18
N LEU A 184 -9.31 3.85 4.31
CA LEU A 184 -10.13 2.83 3.68
C LEU A 184 -10.87 2.04 4.76
N GLU A 185 -12.20 1.99 4.70
CA GLU A 185 -13.01 1.12 5.56
C GLU A 185 -12.90 -0.33 5.12
N SER A 186 -12.78 -0.56 3.81
CA SER A 186 -12.60 -1.87 3.21
C SER A 186 -11.51 -1.83 2.16
N ASN A 187 -10.37 -2.45 2.46
CA ASN A 187 -9.26 -2.57 1.51
C ASN A 187 -9.68 -3.28 0.20
N PRO A 188 -10.35 -4.44 0.21
CA PRO A 188 -10.70 -5.14 -1.02
C PRO A 188 -11.71 -4.36 -1.89
N GLU A 189 -12.70 -3.70 -1.30
CA GLU A 189 -13.68 -2.93 -2.07
C GLU A 189 -13.05 -1.70 -2.73
N PHE A 190 -12.20 -0.98 -2.00
CA PHE A 190 -11.48 0.15 -2.57
C PHE A 190 -10.54 -0.30 -3.70
N THR A 191 -9.78 -1.38 -3.50
CA THR A 191 -8.93 -1.96 -4.54
C THR A 191 -9.74 -2.38 -5.75
N GLY A 192 -10.93 -2.96 -5.55
CA GLY A 192 -11.87 -3.28 -6.63
C GLY A 192 -12.27 -2.05 -7.46
N SER A 193 -12.54 -0.92 -6.81
CA SER A 193 -12.84 0.35 -7.50
C SER A 193 -11.64 0.87 -8.31
N VAL A 194 -10.42 0.76 -7.78
CA VAL A 194 -9.19 1.11 -8.53
C VAL A 194 -9.06 0.22 -9.76
N LEU A 195 -9.22 -1.10 -9.60
CA LEU A 195 -9.15 -2.06 -10.71
C LEU A 195 -10.19 -1.76 -11.78
N ALA A 196 -11.43 -1.41 -11.41
CA ALA A 196 -12.48 -1.04 -12.36
C ALA A 196 -12.14 0.22 -13.17
N ALA A 197 -11.51 1.22 -12.53
CA ALA A 197 -11.04 2.42 -13.24
C ALA A 197 -9.94 2.09 -14.26
N TYR A 198 -8.97 1.28 -13.88
CA TYR A 198 -7.88 0.88 -14.78
C TYR A 198 -8.36 -0.11 -15.85
N ALA A 199 -9.33 -0.97 -15.59
CA ALA A 199 -9.96 -1.80 -16.63
C ALA A 199 -10.63 -0.93 -17.71
N ARG A 200 -11.25 0.19 -17.33
CA ARG A 200 -11.79 1.19 -18.28
C ARG A 200 -10.69 1.78 -19.15
N ALA A 201 -9.54 2.14 -18.55
CA ALA A 201 -8.40 2.62 -19.31
C ALA A 201 -7.86 1.57 -20.29
N ALA A 202 -7.69 0.32 -19.85
CA ALA A 202 -7.26 -0.78 -20.71
C ALA A 202 -8.21 -0.98 -21.91
N TYR A 203 -9.52 -0.95 -21.67
CA TYR A 203 -10.51 -1.01 -22.74
C TYR A 203 -10.36 0.13 -23.75
N ARG A 204 -10.23 1.37 -23.27
CA ARG A 204 -10.05 2.54 -24.15
C ARG A 204 -8.77 2.48 -24.98
N LEU A 205 -7.68 1.99 -24.42
CA LEU A 205 -6.41 1.78 -25.12
C LEU A 205 -6.56 0.70 -26.19
N SER A 206 -7.21 -0.43 -25.86
CA SER A 206 -7.45 -1.50 -26.82
C SER A 206 -8.32 -1.06 -28.01
N GLN A 207 -9.32 -0.19 -27.77
CA GLN A 207 -10.15 0.37 -28.83
C GLN A 207 -9.36 1.30 -29.79
N LYS A 208 -8.21 1.81 -29.36
CA LYS A 208 -7.28 2.59 -30.18
C LYS A 208 -6.27 1.71 -30.92
N GLY A 209 -6.34 0.38 -30.77
CA GLY A 209 -5.41 -0.56 -31.38
C GLY A 209 -4.06 -0.65 -30.64
N GLU A 210 -3.98 -0.15 -29.42
CA GLU A 210 -2.76 -0.28 -28.61
C GLU A 210 -2.63 -1.70 -28.05
N SER A 211 -1.39 -2.16 -27.86
CA SER A 211 -1.06 -3.44 -27.25
C SER A 211 0.15 -3.30 -26.33
N GLY A 212 0.47 -4.37 -25.59
CA GLY A 212 1.61 -4.41 -24.69
C GLY A 212 1.22 -4.22 -23.22
N CYS A 213 2.23 -4.28 -22.36
CA CYS A 213 2.08 -4.09 -20.92
C CYS A 213 2.21 -2.61 -20.55
N ARG A 214 1.43 -2.20 -19.55
CA ARG A 214 1.48 -0.86 -18.95
C ARG A 214 1.43 -1.00 -17.42
N THR A 215 1.93 0.01 -16.74
CA THR A 215 1.77 0.22 -15.30
C THR A 215 0.89 1.44 -15.06
N VAL A 216 0.67 1.79 -13.79
CA VAL A 216 -0.02 3.04 -13.43
C VAL A 216 0.69 4.29 -13.97
N PHE A 217 1.99 4.22 -14.24
CA PHE A 217 2.77 5.34 -14.76
C PHE A 217 2.49 5.67 -16.23
N ASP A 218 1.96 4.70 -16.96
CA ASP A 218 1.72 4.80 -18.41
C ASP A 218 0.28 5.23 -18.76
N ILE A 219 -0.57 5.38 -17.75
CA ILE A 219 -1.99 5.68 -17.93
C ILE A 219 -2.26 7.15 -17.62
N ALA A 220 -2.64 7.91 -18.63
CA ALA A 220 -3.10 9.27 -18.41
C ALA A 220 -4.37 9.31 -17.54
N PRO A 221 -4.45 10.18 -16.50
CA PRO A 221 -5.60 10.25 -15.59
C PRO A 221 -6.96 10.36 -16.29
N ALA A 222 -7.01 11.05 -17.43
CA ALA A 222 -8.22 11.18 -18.25
C ALA A 222 -8.77 9.83 -18.76
N GLN A 223 -7.92 8.80 -18.90
CA GLN A 223 -8.36 7.46 -19.30
C GLN A 223 -9.13 6.73 -18.19
N LEU A 224 -8.93 7.13 -16.95
CA LEU A 224 -9.58 6.55 -15.78
C LEU A 224 -10.97 7.14 -15.55
N SER A 225 -11.22 8.39 -15.98
CA SER A 225 -12.43 9.13 -15.68
C SER A 225 -13.66 8.58 -16.42
N LEU A 226 -14.84 8.69 -15.78
CA LEU A 226 -16.13 8.52 -16.45
C LEU A 226 -16.55 9.77 -17.21
N MET A 227 -15.96 10.93 -16.89
CA MET A 227 -16.26 12.22 -17.51
C MET A 227 -15.63 12.32 -18.89
N SER A 228 -16.28 13.07 -19.79
CA SER A 228 -15.70 13.49 -21.06
C SER A 228 -14.55 14.49 -20.86
N GLY A 229 -13.72 14.69 -21.87
CA GLY A 229 -12.66 15.70 -21.80
C GLY A 229 -13.19 17.12 -21.61
N GLU A 230 -14.37 17.42 -22.10
CA GLU A 230 -15.04 18.72 -21.93
C GLU A 230 -15.48 18.91 -20.48
N GLU A 231 -16.17 17.92 -19.92
CA GLU A 231 -16.61 17.95 -18.51
C GLU A 231 -15.43 18.05 -17.53
N MET A 232 -14.34 17.32 -17.79
CA MET A 232 -13.13 17.43 -16.96
C MET A 232 -12.55 18.84 -16.99
N ARG A 233 -12.46 19.46 -18.16
CA ARG A 233 -11.99 20.85 -18.27
C ARG A 233 -12.90 21.85 -17.61
N ALA A 234 -14.21 21.63 -17.69
CA ALA A 234 -15.20 22.54 -17.11
C ALA A 234 -15.30 22.46 -15.58
N HIS A 235 -15.01 21.29 -14.98
CA HIS A 235 -15.28 21.05 -13.56
C HIS A 235 -14.04 20.77 -12.72
N MET A 236 -12.89 20.51 -13.32
CA MET A 236 -11.65 20.15 -12.62
C MET A 236 -10.48 21.11 -12.88
N LEU A 237 -10.59 22.02 -13.82
CA LEU A 237 -9.64 23.10 -14.10
C LEU A 237 -10.25 24.47 -13.86
#